data_5813d98beff8cfe2bb151dcad389f7fe
#
_entry.id   5813d98beff8cfe2bb151dcad389f7fe
#
_cell.length_a   1.000
_cell.length_b   1.000
_cell.length_c   1.000
_cell.angle_alpha   90.00
_cell.angle_beta   90.00
_cell.angle_gamma   90.00
#
_symmetry.space_group_name_H-M   'P 1'
#
loop_
_entity.id
_entity.type
_entity.pdbx_description
1 polymer ?
#
loop_
_entity_poly.entity_id
_entity_poly.type
_entity_poly.pdbx_seq_one_letter_code
_entity_poly.pdbx_strand_id
1 'polypeptide(L)'
;MRLMPLAATALAALALAACSGAEESPPADETLPAAAAAMAEVANVRFSLAVDGEVEGLEIAAADGVVTSGGEAEGTGVITAMGMDVEVSYVIVGEDAYVKGFTGGYQQIPVGDDMLPYDPTVLLSPDRGVAALLEAYESAEPQESEKVDGVDAYRYEIVFDPVAFAEFIPAQGEWNTATVWFDQETSRVVKAEFEQGGATVTLAFDDYDDSVDIEAP
;
A
#
# COMPACT_ATOMS: atom_id res chain seq x y z
N MET A 1 -56.88 60.29 -11.04
CA MET A 1 -56.68 59.20 -10.06
C MET A 1 -56.13 58.01 -10.89
N ARG A 2 -54.80 57.83 -10.93
CA ARG A 2 -54.14 56.76 -11.71
C ARG A 2 -53.42 55.88 -10.68
N LEU A 3 -53.87 54.66 -10.57
CA LEU A 3 -53.22 53.60 -9.75
C LEU A 3 -52.03 53.03 -10.58
N MET A 4 -50.83 53.04 -9.99
CA MET A 4 -49.69 52.31 -10.44
C MET A 4 -49.63 50.91 -9.77
N PRO A 5 -49.39 49.82 -10.48
CA PRO A 5 -49.11 48.55 -9.84
C PRO A 5 -47.62 48.45 -9.47
N LEU A 6 -47.34 48.05 -8.22
CA LEU A 6 -46.04 47.62 -7.75
C LEU A 6 -45.68 46.26 -8.35
N ALA A 7 -44.61 46.20 -9.10
CA ALA A 7 -43.98 44.95 -9.53
C ALA A 7 -43.05 44.44 -8.38
N ALA A 8 -43.41 43.33 -7.77
CA ALA A 8 -42.57 42.64 -6.79
C ALA A 8 -41.61 41.71 -7.55
N THR A 9 -40.32 42.06 -7.54
CA THR A 9 -39.23 41.21 -8.06
C THR A 9 -38.84 40.22 -7.02
N ALA A 10 -39.19 38.96 -7.18
CA ALA A 10 -38.71 37.84 -6.33
C ALA A 10 -37.31 37.45 -6.79
N LEU A 11 -36.31 37.73 -5.96
CA LEU A 11 -34.95 37.24 -6.11
C LEU A 11 -34.90 35.79 -5.62
N ALA A 12 -34.83 34.82 -6.53
CA ALA A 12 -34.58 33.43 -6.19
C ALA A 12 -33.08 33.27 -5.93
N ALA A 13 -32.71 33.15 -4.66
CA ALA A 13 -31.35 32.76 -4.25
C ALA A 13 -31.20 31.24 -4.50
N LEU A 14 -30.49 30.85 -5.54
CA LEU A 14 -29.96 29.49 -5.67
C LEU A 14 -28.85 29.33 -4.62
N ALA A 15 -29.17 28.62 -3.54
CA ALA A 15 -28.17 28.08 -2.64
C ALA A 15 -27.53 26.89 -3.39
N LEU A 16 -26.31 27.06 -3.90
CA LEU A 16 -25.42 25.95 -4.23
C LEU A 16 -25.03 25.34 -2.88
N ALA A 17 -25.73 24.28 -2.49
CA ALA A 17 -25.23 23.34 -1.51
C ALA A 17 -24.08 22.59 -2.18
N ALA A 18 -22.84 23.05 -1.98
CA ALA A 18 -21.67 22.24 -2.17
C ALA A 18 -21.71 21.14 -1.10
N CYS A 19 -22.40 20.04 -1.39
CA CYS A 19 -22.21 18.80 -0.65
C CYS A 19 -20.81 18.30 -1.00
N SER A 20 -19.83 18.58 -0.15
CA SER A 20 -18.62 17.76 -0.04
C SER A 20 -19.01 16.50 0.71
N GLY A 21 -19.90 15.70 0.14
CA GLY A 21 -20.14 14.34 0.56
C GLY A 21 -19.01 13.49 -0.02
N ALA A 22 -18.36 12.69 0.81
CA ALA A 22 -17.52 11.62 0.32
C ALA A 22 -18.35 10.79 -0.66
N GLU A 23 -17.81 10.55 -1.84
CA GLU A 23 -18.49 9.76 -2.87
C GLU A 23 -18.25 8.29 -2.58
N GLU A 24 -19.27 7.46 -2.70
CA GLU A 24 -19.10 6.01 -2.53
C GLU A 24 -18.19 5.46 -3.64
N SER A 25 -17.25 4.60 -3.27
CA SER A 25 -16.35 3.96 -4.24
C SER A 25 -17.14 3.12 -5.25
N PRO A 26 -16.69 2.99 -6.50
CA PRO A 26 -17.33 2.16 -7.52
C PRO A 26 -17.47 0.69 -7.09
N PRO A 27 -18.25 -0.13 -7.81
CA PRO A 27 -18.31 -1.58 -7.55
C PRO A 27 -16.93 -2.24 -7.61
N ALA A 28 -16.66 -3.15 -6.69
CA ALA A 28 -15.37 -3.80 -6.55
C ALA A 28 -14.96 -4.63 -7.78
N ASP A 29 -15.93 -5.24 -8.47
CA ASP A 29 -15.75 -6.02 -9.70
C ASP A 29 -15.31 -5.16 -10.91
N GLU A 30 -15.43 -3.85 -10.82
CA GLU A 30 -14.89 -2.91 -11.80
C GLU A 30 -13.49 -2.41 -11.38
N THR A 31 -13.32 -2.07 -10.10
CA THR A 31 -12.09 -1.43 -9.61
C THR A 31 -10.94 -2.42 -9.38
N LEU A 32 -11.18 -3.56 -8.74
CA LEU A 32 -10.10 -4.48 -8.39
C LEU A 32 -9.37 -5.08 -9.60
N PRO A 33 -10.05 -5.51 -10.68
CA PRO A 33 -9.36 -5.96 -11.89
C PRO A 33 -8.56 -4.84 -12.57
N ALA A 34 -9.06 -3.59 -12.55
CA ALA A 34 -8.34 -2.45 -13.08
C ALA A 34 -7.08 -2.14 -12.25
N ALA A 35 -7.21 -2.21 -10.92
CA ALA A 35 -6.08 -2.01 -10.01
C ALA A 35 -5.02 -3.13 -10.14
N ALA A 36 -5.44 -4.40 -10.23
CA ALA A 36 -4.53 -5.51 -10.48
C ALA A 36 -3.74 -5.31 -11.80
N ALA A 37 -4.44 -4.95 -12.88
CA ALA A 37 -3.79 -4.65 -14.16
C ALA A 37 -2.82 -3.46 -14.07
N ALA A 38 -3.22 -2.37 -13.38
CA ALA A 38 -2.36 -1.21 -13.20
C ALA A 38 -1.11 -1.52 -12.37
N MET A 39 -1.23 -2.34 -11.32
CA MET A 39 -0.10 -2.77 -10.51
C MET A 39 0.82 -3.74 -11.25
N ALA A 40 0.30 -4.59 -12.13
CA ALA A 40 1.10 -5.51 -12.95
C ALA A 40 1.98 -4.78 -13.98
N GLU A 41 1.65 -3.55 -14.36
CA GLU A 41 2.42 -2.72 -15.29
C GLU A 41 3.49 -1.85 -14.60
N VAL A 42 3.54 -1.82 -13.26
CA VAL A 42 4.50 -1.01 -12.49
C VAL A 42 5.92 -1.53 -12.70
N ALA A 43 6.81 -0.67 -13.16
CA ALA A 43 8.23 -0.99 -13.32
C ALA A 43 8.99 -0.90 -11.99
N ASN A 44 8.69 0.09 -11.19
CA ASN A 44 9.24 0.26 -9.85
C ASN A 44 8.30 1.15 -9.00
N VAL A 45 8.46 1.07 -7.68
CA VAL A 45 7.70 1.89 -6.76
C VAL A 45 8.48 2.11 -5.47
N ARG A 46 8.35 3.30 -4.90
CA ARG A 46 8.75 3.55 -3.52
C ARG A 46 7.66 3.02 -2.59
N PHE A 47 8.07 2.35 -1.53
CA PHE A 47 7.15 1.87 -0.51
C PHE A 47 7.60 2.29 0.89
N SER A 48 6.65 2.36 1.79
CA SER A 48 6.88 2.41 3.23
C SER A 48 5.98 1.39 3.93
N LEU A 49 6.54 0.70 4.91
CA LEU A 49 5.86 -0.25 5.77
C LEU A 49 6.05 0.20 7.21
N ALA A 50 4.97 0.23 7.98
CA ALA A 50 5.00 0.52 9.40
C ALA A 50 4.13 -0.51 10.16
N VAL A 51 4.61 -0.99 11.29
CA VAL A 51 3.89 -1.91 12.18
C VAL A 51 3.64 -1.19 13.50
N ASP A 52 2.39 -1.00 13.85
CA ASP A 52 1.96 -0.51 15.16
C ASP A 52 1.40 -1.68 15.97
N GLY A 53 2.04 -2.00 17.09
CA GLY A 53 1.75 -3.18 17.90
C GLY A 53 2.69 -4.34 17.60
N GLU A 54 2.31 -5.56 18.01
CA GLU A 54 3.09 -6.78 17.82
C GLU A 54 2.31 -7.75 16.92
N VAL A 55 2.92 -8.14 15.80
CA VAL A 55 2.40 -9.16 14.87
C VAL A 55 3.23 -10.42 14.98
N GLU A 56 2.60 -11.54 15.32
CA GLU A 56 3.32 -12.81 15.51
C GLU A 56 3.95 -13.29 14.20
N GLY A 57 5.26 -13.51 14.22
CA GLY A 57 6.03 -13.94 13.06
C GLY A 57 6.51 -12.82 12.14
N LEU A 58 6.23 -11.56 12.46
CA LEU A 58 6.75 -10.41 11.74
C LEU A 58 7.71 -9.62 12.63
N GLU A 59 9.02 -9.86 12.47
CA GLU A 59 10.08 -9.22 13.26
C GLU A 59 10.58 -7.91 12.65
N ILE A 60 9.67 -7.15 12.00
CA ILE A 60 9.95 -5.85 11.41
C ILE A 60 9.02 -4.81 12.02
N ALA A 61 9.56 -3.68 12.45
CA ALA A 61 8.79 -2.55 12.96
C ALA A 61 8.51 -1.51 11.87
N ALA A 62 9.44 -1.33 10.94
CA ALA A 62 9.29 -0.43 9.81
C ALA A 62 10.23 -0.81 8.67
N ALA A 63 9.88 -0.46 7.46
CA ALA A 63 10.77 -0.47 6.30
C ALA A 63 10.38 0.64 5.32
N ASP A 64 11.36 1.13 4.60
CA ASP A 64 11.16 2.01 3.47
C ASP A 64 12.19 1.69 2.38
N GLY A 65 11.82 1.94 1.12
CA GLY A 65 12.73 1.67 0.02
C GLY A 65 12.08 1.78 -1.34
N VAL A 66 12.81 1.34 -2.32
CA VAL A 66 12.35 1.20 -3.71
C VAL A 66 12.46 -0.26 -4.11
N VAL A 67 11.46 -0.74 -4.83
CA VAL A 67 11.43 -2.09 -5.39
C VAL A 67 11.15 -2.01 -6.89
N THR A 68 11.77 -2.90 -7.66
CA THR A 68 11.58 -3.01 -9.11
C THR A 68 10.85 -4.30 -9.48
N SER A 69 10.14 -4.30 -10.60
CA SER A 69 9.54 -5.52 -11.17
C SER A 69 10.60 -6.52 -11.67
N GLY A 70 11.86 -6.10 -11.77
CA GLY A 70 13.02 -6.95 -12.04
C GLY A 70 13.46 -7.82 -10.85
N GLY A 71 12.88 -7.59 -9.66
CA GLY A 71 13.24 -8.30 -8.43
C GLY A 71 14.47 -7.70 -7.72
N GLU A 72 14.68 -6.40 -7.89
CA GLU A 72 15.69 -5.64 -7.18
C GLU A 72 15.04 -4.73 -6.14
N ALA A 73 15.71 -4.50 -5.02
CA ALA A 73 15.22 -3.57 -3.99
C ALA A 73 16.38 -2.93 -3.25
N GLU A 74 16.19 -1.70 -2.79
CA GLU A 74 17.08 -1.04 -1.85
C GLU A 74 16.31 -0.21 -0.84
N GLY A 75 16.82 -0.09 0.37
CA GLY A 75 16.17 0.71 1.39
C GLY A 75 16.74 0.54 2.77
N THR A 76 15.93 0.91 3.76
CA THR A 76 16.21 0.72 5.17
C THR A 76 15.06 -0.02 5.86
N GLY A 77 15.37 -0.70 6.94
CA GLY A 77 14.38 -1.36 7.77
C GLY A 77 14.73 -1.27 9.25
N VAL A 78 13.73 -1.35 10.10
CA VAL A 78 13.88 -1.48 11.54
C VAL A 78 13.39 -2.86 11.92
N ILE A 79 14.32 -3.72 12.34
CA ILE A 79 14.02 -5.08 12.79
C ILE A 79 14.07 -5.16 14.32
N THR A 80 13.17 -5.93 14.91
CA THR A 80 13.17 -6.17 16.35
C THR A 80 13.99 -7.43 16.66
N ALA A 81 15.23 -7.24 17.10
CA ALA A 81 16.12 -8.31 17.47
C ALA A 81 16.38 -8.32 19.00
N MET A 82 16.10 -9.45 19.67
CA MET A 82 16.26 -9.60 21.11
C MET A 82 15.56 -8.49 21.94
N GLY A 83 14.39 -8.03 21.47
CA GLY A 83 13.61 -6.98 22.15
C GLY A 83 14.19 -5.56 21.99
N MET A 84 15.04 -5.35 21.00
CA MET A 84 15.61 -4.04 20.64
C MET A 84 15.40 -3.77 19.15
N ASP A 85 15.04 -2.55 18.83
CA ASP A 85 14.93 -2.11 17.45
C ASP A 85 16.32 -1.80 16.87
N VAL A 86 16.63 -2.44 15.76
CA VAL A 86 17.90 -2.30 15.05
C VAL A 86 17.62 -1.83 13.63
N GLU A 87 18.17 -0.67 13.28
CA GLU A 87 18.12 -0.18 11.90
C GLU A 87 19.13 -0.93 11.02
N VAL A 88 18.68 -1.39 9.87
CA VAL A 88 19.49 -2.03 8.84
C VAL A 88 19.26 -1.34 7.49
N SER A 89 20.32 -1.26 6.68
CA SER A 89 20.19 -0.93 5.26
C SER A 89 20.29 -2.20 4.44
N TYR A 90 19.53 -2.31 3.37
CA TYR A 90 19.57 -3.48 2.50
C TYR A 90 19.63 -3.08 1.02
N VAL A 91 20.25 -3.94 0.23
CA VAL A 91 20.20 -3.93 -1.24
C VAL A 91 20.00 -5.37 -1.68
N ILE A 92 19.04 -5.61 -2.55
CA ILE A 92 18.74 -6.93 -3.14
C ILE A 92 18.98 -6.85 -4.64
N VAL A 93 19.81 -7.75 -5.16
CA VAL A 93 20.06 -7.89 -6.60
C VAL A 93 20.14 -9.38 -6.95
N GLY A 94 19.19 -9.86 -7.73
CA GLY A 94 19.08 -11.28 -8.05
C GLY A 94 18.74 -12.16 -6.84
N GLU A 95 19.57 -13.15 -6.53
CA GLU A 95 19.37 -14.07 -5.41
C GLU A 95 20.13 -13.63 -4.13
N ASP A 96 20.84 -12.52 -4.19
CA ASP A 96 21.70 -12.03 -3.11
C ASP A 96 21.10 -10.78 -2.47
N ALA A 97 21.08 -10.76 -1.13
CA ALA A 97 20.83 -9.59 -0.33
C ALA A 97 22.14 -9.10 0.31
N TYR A 98 22.33 -7.82 0.30
CA TYR A 98 23.44 -7.14 0.98
C TYR A 98 22.85 -6.35 2.13
N VAL A 99 23.17 -6.73 3.36
CA VAL A 99 22.62 -6.12 4.57
C VAL A 99 23.73 -5.46 5.36
N LYS A 100 23.46 -4.27 5.86
CA LYS A 100 24.36 -3.47 6.67
C LYS A 100 23.63 -3.00 7.92
N GLY A 101 24.08 -3.48 9.09
CA GLY A 101 23.65 -2.93 10.38
C GLY A 101 24.41 -1.64 10.74
N PHE A 102 24.21 -1.16 11.96
CA PHE A 102 24.81 0.09 12.44
C PHE A 102 26.36 0.05 12.54
N THR A 103 26.99 -1.13 12.54
CA THR A 103 28.46 -1.31 12.57
C THR A 103 28.91 -2.17 11.42
N GLY A 104 29.98 -1.73 10.73
CA GLY A 104 30.58 -2.50 9.66
C GLY A 104 30.15 -2.10 8.26
N GLY A 105 30.48 -2.96 7.28
CA GLY A 105 30.10 -2.85 5.87
C GLY A 105 28.90 -3.73 5.55
N TYR A 106 28.52 -3.75 4.29
CA TYR A 106 27.52 -4.70 3.78
C TYR A 106 28.03 -6.13 3.91
N GLN A 107 27.13 -7.01 4.30
CA GLN A 107 27.34 -8.45 4.32
C GLN A 107 26.38 -9.08 3.32
N GLN A 108 26.93 -9.90 2.42
CA GLN A 108 26.12 -10.66 1.47
C GLN A 108 25.51 -11.86 2.19
N ILE A 109 24.20 -12.00 2.08
CA ILE A 109 23.42 -13.10 2.63
C ILE A 109 22.44 -13.58 1.55
N PRO A 110 21.92 -14.80 1.60
CA PRO A 110 20.80 -15.21 0.75
C PRO A 110 19.55 -14.40 1.07
N VAL A 111 18.71 -14.15 0.08
CA VAL A 111 17.38 -13.58 0.30
C VAL A 111 16.55 -14.55 1.17
N GLY A 112 15.87 -14.01 2.19
CA GLY A 112 15.11 -14.82 3.17
C GLY A 112 15.92 -15.30 4.39
N ASP A 113 17.13 -14.77 4.59
CA ASP A 113 17.89 -14.97 5.82
C ASP A 113 17.26 -14.21 7.00
N ASP A 114 17.49 -14.68 8.24
CA ASP A 114 16.95 -14.07 9.46
C ASP A 114 17.38 -12.59 9.67
N MET A 115 18.43 -12.14 8.99
CA MET A 115 18.86 -10.73 8.98
C MET A 115 18.01 -9.85 8.05
N LEU A 116 17.20 -10.45 7.20
CA LEU A 116 16.23 -9.78 6.33
C LEU A 116 14.92 -10.57 6.41
N PRO A 117 14.12 -10.38 7.48
CA PRO A 117 12.94 -11.21 7.78
C PRO A 117 11.78 -11.01 6.80
N TYR A 118 11.86 -10.02 5.94
CA TYR A 118 10.89 -9.77 4.86
C TYR A 118 11.64 -9.44 3.57
N ASP A 119 11.25 -10.07 2.50
CA ASP A 119 11.75 -9.80 1.16
C ASP A 119 10.83 -8.77 0.46
N PRO A 120 11.22 -7.49 0.35
CA PRO A 120 10.38 -6.47 -0.28
C PRO A 120 10.17 -6.68 -1.77
N THR A 121 10.99 -7.50 -2.45
CA THR A 121 10.80 -7.78 -3.88
C THR A 121 9.48 -8.49 -4.17
N VAL A 122 8.87 -9.11 -3.16
CA VAL A 122 7.54 -9.72 -3.27
C VAL A 122 6.47 -8.70 -3.67
N LEU A 123 6.61 -7.44 -3.31
CA LEU A 123 5.61 -6.39 -3.57
C LEU A 123 5.24 -6.27 -5.06
N LEU A 124 6.23 -6.38 -5.96
CA LEU A 124 6.04 -6.34 -7.42
C LEU A 124 6.24 -7.72 -8.09
N SER A 125 6.29 -8.80 -7.33
CA SER A 125 6.37 -10.15 -7.90
C SER A 125 5.11 -10.45 -8.75
N PRO A 126 5.26 -10.94 -9.99
CA PRO A 126 4.10 -11.24 -10.84
C PRO A 126 3.19 -12.34 -10.29
N ASP A 127 3.75 -13.29 -9.53
CA ASP A 127 3.01 -14.46 -9.03
C ASP A 127 2.49 -14.28 -7.59
N ARG A 128 3.11 -13.40 -6.79
CA ARG A 128 2.85 -13.29 -5.35
C ARG A 128 2.68 -11.86 -4.88
N GLY A 129 2.87 -10.87 -5.77
CA GLY A 129 2.85 -9.46 -5.43
C GLY A 129 1.45 -8.87 -5.31
N VAL A 130 1.41 -7.55 -5.17
CA VAL A 130 0.15 -6.80 -5.00
C VAL A 130 -0.83 -7.08 -6.13
N ALA A 131 -0.36 -7.18 -7.39
CA ALA A 131 -1.22 -7.47 -8.53
C ALA A 131 -1.90 -8.85 -8.39
N ALA A 132 -1.14 -9.90 -8.08
CA ALA A 132 -1.65 -11.24 -7.90
C ALA A 132 -2.59 -11.34 -6.68
N LEU A 133 -2.27 -10.65 -5.59
CA LEU A 133 -3.11 -10.59 -4.39
C LEU A 133 -4.47 -9.94 -4.69
N LEU A 134 -4.49 -8.86 -5.50
CA LEU A 134 -5.72 -8.19 -5.91
C LEU A 134 -6.59 -9.05 -6.85
N GLU A 135 -6.04 -10.05 -7.52
CA GLU A 135 -6.81 -11.05 -8.28
C GLU A 135 -7.34 -12.19 -7.39
N ALA A 136 -6.72 -12.43 -6.24
CA ALA A 136 -7.03 -13.52 -5.31
C ALA A 136 -7.83 -13.01 -4.09
N TYR A 137 -8.93 -12.28 -4.29
CA TYR A 137 -9.81 -11.88 -3.21
C TYR A 137 -11.08 -12.77 -3.13
N GLU A 138 -11.59 -12.96 -1.91
CA GLU A 138 -12.84 -13.68 -1.66
C GLU A 138 -14.04 -12.75 -1.68
N SER A 139 -13.89 -11.54 -1.11
CA SER A 139 -14.91 -10.49 -1.12
C SER A 139 -14.26 -9.11 -1.02
N ALA A 140 -14.96 -8.10 -1.55
CA ALA A 140 -14.55 -6.71 -1.42
C ALA A 140 -15.79 -5.82 -1.32
N GLU A 141 -15.80 -4.95 -0.32
CA GLU A 141 -16.89 -4.03 -0.05
C GLU A 141 -16.42 -2.59 -0.27
N PRO A 142 -17.07 -1.83 -1.18
CA PRO A 142 -16.75 -0.42 -1.37
C PRO A 142 -17.10 0.39 -0.12
N GLN A 143 -16.26 1.35 0.19
CA GLN A 143 -16.40 2.30 1.29
C GLN A 143 -16.49 3.73 0.73
N GLU A 144 -16.75 4.71 1.57
CA GLU A 144 -16.65 6.12 1.18
C GLU A 144 -15.22 6.45 0.73
N SER A 145 -15.09 7.06 -0.45
CA SER A 145 -13.81 7.57 -0.98
C SER A 145 -13.26 8.68 -0.09
N GLU A 146 -11.95 8.75 0.02
CA GLU A 146 -11.29 9.77 0.81
C GLU A 146 -9.97 10.22 0.20
N LYS A 147 -9.37 11.27 0.75
CA LYS A 147 -8.07 11.75 0.34
C LYS A 147 -6.98 11.15 1.24
N VAL A 148 -6.02 10.43 0.64
CA VAL A 148 -4.86 9.85 1.30
C VAL A 148 -3.61 10.54 0.81
N ASP A 149 -2.87 11.21 1.69
CA ASP A 149 -1.62 11.94 1.39
C ASP A 149 -1.72 12.90 0.20
N GLY A 150 -2.92 13.47 -0.01
CA GLY A 150 -3.19 14.42 -1.09
C GLY A 150 -3.76 13.79 -2.35
N VAL A 151 -3.80 12.46 -2.46
CA VAL A 151 -4.38 11.69 -3.57
C VAL A 151 -5.85 11.41 -3.30
N ASP A 152 -6.73 11.66 -4.26
CA ASP A 152 -8.14 11.25 -4.20
C ASP A 152 -8.23 9.74 -4.43
N ALA A 153 -8.70 8.98 -3.45
CA ALA A 153 -8.66 7.53 -3.46
C ALA A 153 -10.02 6.87 -3.23
N TYR A 154 -10.28 5.81 -3.98
CA TYR A 154 -11.34 4.85 -3.69
C TYR A 154 -10.91 3.93 -2.56
N ARG A 155 -11.79 3.62 -1.64
CA ARG A 155 -11.50 2.81 -0.46
C ARG A 155 -12.36 1.54 -0.45
N TYR A 156 -11.73 0.42 -0.11
CA TYR A 156 -12.39 -0.90 -0.02
C TYR A 156 -11.94 -1.64 1.23
N GLU A 157 -12.86 -2.39 1.82
CA GLU A 157 -12.53 -3.47 2.73
C GLU A 157 -12.48 -4.77 1.93
N ILE A 158 -11.33 -5.44 1.91
CA ILE A 158 -11.07 -6.62 1.07
C ILE A 158 -10.71 -7.81 1.96
N VAL A 159 -11.35 -8.93 1.72
CA VAL A 159 -10.97 -10.24 2.27
C VAL A 159 -10.25 -11.00 1.16
N PHE A 160 -8.99 -11.29 1.37
CA PHE A 160 -8.16 -12.02 0.42
C PHE A 160 -8.23 -13.53 0.63
N ASP A 161 -7.89 -14.30 -0.40
CA ASP A 161 -7.63 -15.72 -0.24
C ASP A 161 -6.49 -15.93 0.77
N PRO A 162 -6.67 -16.73 1.83
CA PRO A 162 -5.68 -16.83 2.90
C PRO A 162 -4.36 -17.46 2.45
N VAL A 163 -4.35 -18.27 1.38
CA VAL A 163 -3.12 -18.87 0.85
C VAL A 163 -2.31 -17.81 0.09
N ALA A 164 -2.95 -17.06 -0.80
CA ALA A 164 -2.30 -15.97 -1.52
C ALA A 164 -1.80 -14.88 -0.56
N PHE A 165 -2.57 -14.58 0.49
CA PHE A 165 -2.17 -13.61 1.50
C PHE A 165 -0.93 -14.07 2.29
N ALA A 166 -0.85 -15.35 2.68
CA ALA A 166 0.30 -15.89 3.41
C ALA A 166 1.58 -15.94 2.55
N GLU A 167 1.45 -16.00 1.22
CA GLU A 167 2.59 -15.86 0.29
C GLU A 167 3.08 -14.41 0.15
N PHE A 168 2.17 -13.45 0.36
CA PHE A 168 2.48 -12.01 0.30
C PHE A 168 3.07 -11.50 1.61
N ILE A 169 2.46 -11.82 2.75
CA ILE A 169 2.96 -11.47 4.09
C ILE A 169 3.11 -12.76 4.91
N PRO A 170 4.32 -13.27 5.12
CA PRO A 170 4.57 -14.52 5.85
C PRO A 170 4.47 -14.33 7.36
N ALA A 171 3.33 -13.87 7.85
CA ALA A 171 3.04 -13.74 9.27
C ALA A 171 2.05 -14.83 9.73
N GLN A 172 2.04 -15.10 11.04
CA GLN A 172 1.18 -16.13 11.60
C GLN A 172 -0.18 -15.58 11.99
N GLY A 173 -1.21 -16.42 11.93
CA GLY A 173 -2.58 -16.09 12.34
C GLY A 173 -3.55 -15.84 11.18
N GLU A 174 -4.79 -15.54 11.52
CA GLU A 174 -5.86 -15.23 10.55
C GLU A 174 -6.00 -13.71 10.43
N TRP A 175 -5.52 -13.13 9.35
CA TRP A 175 -5.59 -11.69 9.10
C TRP A 175 -5.55 -11.32 7.61
N ASN A 176 -6.28 -12.06 6.81
CA ASN A 176 -6.39 -11.85 5.38
C ASN A 176 -7.39 -10.75 4.97
N THR A 177 -7.73 -9.86 5.89
CA THR A 177 -8.59 -8.69 5.63
C THR A 177 -7.75 -7.43 5.65
N ALA A 178 -7.96 -6.56 4.66
CA ALA A 178 -7.31 -5.26 4.60
C ALA A 178 -8.28 -4.16 4.17
N THR A 179 -8.01 -2.94 4.62
CA THR A 179 -8.53 -1.73 3.99
C THR A 179 -7.52 -1.26 2.96
N VAL A 180 -7.95 -1.11 1.70
CA VAL A 180 -7.06 -0.73 0.59
C VAL A 180 -7.60 0.52 -0.10
N TRP A 181 -6.69 1.43 -0.42
CA TRP A 181 -6.97 2.67 -1.13
C TRP A 181 -6.32 2.64 -2.51
N PHE A 182 -7.12 2.95 -3.52
CA PHE A 182 -6.70 3.01 -4.92
C PHE A 182 -6.83 4.44 -5.44
N ASP A 183 -5.79 4.97 -6.04
CA ASP A 183 -5.80 6.25 -6.74
C ASP A 183 -6.91 6.25 -7.82
N GLN A 184 -7.77 7.25 -7.79
CA GLN A 184 -8.93 7.36 -8.69
C GLN A 184 -8.53 7.61 -10.15
N GLU A 185 -7.35 8.17 -10.40
CA GLU A 185 -6.87 8.49 -11.75
C GLU A 185 -6.08 7.34 -12.37
N THR A 186 -5.25 6.66 -11.57
CA THR A 186 -4.31 5.64 -12.06
C THR A 186 -4.73 4.21 -11.73
N SER A 187 -5.70 4.02 -10.84
CA SER A 187 -6.12 2.74 -10.25
C SER A 187 -5.01 2.02 -9.46
N ARG A 188 -3.87 2.66 -9.20
CA ARG A 188 -2.77 2.07 -8.44
C ARG A 188 -3.07 2.10 -6.94
N VAL A 189 -2.50 1.18 -6.20
CA VAL A 189 -2.61 1.17 -4.73
C VAL A 189 -1.87 2.38 -4.16
N VAL A 190 -2.52 3.15 -3.31
CA VAL A 190 -1.88 4.23 -2.55
C VAL A 190 -1.46 3.73 -1.18
N LYS A 191 -2.34 2.93 -0.55
CA LYS A 191 -2.17 2.48 0.82
C LYS A 191 -2.95 1.18 1.06
N ALA A 192 -2.44 0.34 1.92
CA ALA A 192 -3.16 -0.80 2.50
C ALA A 192 -2.92 -0.86 4.01
N GLU A 193 -3.95 -1.15 4.77
CA GLU A 193 -3.89 -1.38 6.22
C GLU A 193 -4.44 -2.76 6.54
N PHE A 194 -3.66 -3.54 7.28
CA PHE A 194 -3.99 -4.88 7.75
C PHE A 194 -4.07 -4.84 9.28
N GLU A 195 -5.14 -5.38 9.85
CA GLU A 195 -5.33 -5.40 11.30
C GLU A 195 -5.32 -6.83 11.83
N GLN A 196 -4.54 -7.08 12.90
CA GLN A 196 -4.51 -8.35 13.61
C GLN A 196 -4.36 -8.13 15.10
N GLY A 197 -5.32 -8.63 15.91
CA GLY A 197 -5.17 -8.69 17.36
C GLY A 197 -4.93 -7.36 18.08
N GLY A 198 -5.24 -6.23 17.42
CA GLY A 198 -4.98 -4.88 17.90
C GLY A 198 -3.66 -4.28 17.41
N ALA A 199 -2.92 -5.00 16.57
CA ALA A 199 -1.81 -4.46 15.80
C ALA A 199 -2.28 -4.03 14.41
N THR A 200 -1.62 -3.04 13.83
CA THR A 200 -1.87 -2.55 12.46
C THR A 200 -0.58 -2.58 11.66
N VAL A 201 -0.62 -3.16 10.47
CA VAL A 201 0.44 -3.07 9.47
C VAL A 201 -0.04 -2.13 8.37
N THR A 202 0.66 -1.05 8.17
CA THR A 202 0.41 -0.08 7.10
C THR A 202 1.46 -0.22 6.02
N LEU A 203 1.03 -0.39 4.78
CA LEU A 203 1.87 -0.38 3.59
C LEU A 203 1.41 0.77 2.69
N ALA A 204 2.29 1.70 2.35
CA ALA A 204 2.00 2.80 1.46
C ALA A 204 2.95 2.79 0.26
N PHE A 205 2.47 3.34 -0.86
CA PHE A 205 3.18 3.41 -2.12
C PHE A 205 3.14 4.81 -2.69
N ASP A 206 4.29 5.27 -3.19
CA ASP A 206 4.45 6.54 -3.89
C ASP A 206 5.53 6.46 -4.98
N ASP A 207 5.82 7.56 -5.66
CA ASP A 207 6.88 7.68 -6.66
C ASP A 207 6.94 6.49 -7.65
N TYR A 208 5.79 6.17 -8.22
CA TYR A 208 5.66 5.10 -9.21
C TYR A 208 6.42 5.41 -10.50
N ASP A 209 7.15 4.42 -11.00
CA ASP A 209 7.87 4.44 -12.29
C ASP A 209 8.93 5.55 -12.42
N ASP A 210 9.44 6.04 -11.29
CA ASP A 210 10.58 6.94 -11.27
C ASP A 210 11.86 6.22 -11.74
N SER A 211 12.81 6.96 -12.29
CA SER A 211 14.06 6.35 -12.71
C SER A 211 14.89 5.92 -11.50
N VAL A 212 15.16 4.63 -11.40
CA VAL A 212 15.96 4.01 -10.34
C VAL A 212 17.04 3.13 -10.96
N ASP A 213 18.21 3.06 -10.31
CA ASP A 213 19.33 2.18 -10.68
C ASP A 213 19.86 1.56 -9.39
N ILE A 214 19.56 0.27 -9.18
CA ILE A 214 19.93 -0.47 -7.97
C ILE A 214 21.12 -1.37 -8.31
N GLU A 215 22.26 -1.12 -7.67
CA GLU A 215 23.49 -1.86 -7.87
C GLU A 215 23.97 -2.49 -6.55
N ALA A 216 24.61 -3.65 -6.67
CA ALA A 216 25.27 -4.29 -5.52
C ALA A 216 26.39 -3.39 -4.97
N PRO A 217 26.52 -3.22 -3.63
CA PRO A 217 27.47 -2.33 -2.99
C PRO A 217 28.93 -2.82 -3.02
#